data_66feee80c2c9691753f2f5e6239d58c5
#
_entry.id   66feee80c2c9691753f2f5e6239d58c5
#
_cell.length_a   1.000
_cell.length_b   1.000
_cell.length_c   1.000
_cell.angle_alpha   90.00
_cell.angle_beta   90.00
_cell.angle_gamma   90.00
#
_symmetry.space_group_name_H-M   'P 1'
#
loop_
_entity.id
_entity.type
_entity.pdbx_description
1 polymer ?
#
loop_
_entity_poly.entity_id
_entity_poly.type
_entity_poly.pdbx_seq_one_letter_code
_entity_poly.pdbx_strand_id
1 'polypeptide(L)'
;QKQGRVLPYALWDKETELTLNINNSPGTSSVFEANMPFLEQFEDAQRFKVKEKITIKTKTIDGLARSNEIDSVDFVKMDVQGGELAILQGGEEFFKDNIIGLEVEVEFAPMYINQPLFSDVDIFARERLGLELWDIRKAYWKYKQKKYKTPLKGRLIFGDALYLRPISTLDGWLATMDKEVASKKIHALVNTTMVYGFLDYASAIVNTSFSKDYLDKKERESIIKCI
;
A
#
# COMPACT_ATOMS: atom_id res chain seq x y z
N GLN A 1 -22.00 -11.27 5.11
CA GLN A 1 -20.58 -11.04 4.79
C GLN A 1 -20.42 -11.22 3.29
N LYS A 2 -19.98 -10.18 2.55
CA LYS A 2 -19.54 -10.39 1.17
C LYS A 2 -18.32 -11.30 1.21
N GLN A 3 -18.37 -12.46 0.57
CA GLN A 3 -17.20 -13.31 0.37
C GLN A 3 -16.18 -12.52 -0.46
N GLY A 4 -14.90 -12.52 -0.01
CA GLY A 4 -13.82 -11.93 -0.78
C GLY A 4 -13.68 -12.66 -2.13
N ARG A 5 -13.40 -11.91 -3.19
CA ARG A 5 -13.10 -12.46 -4.51
C ARG A 5 -11.58 -12.63 -4.64
N VAL A 6 -11.13 -13.81 -5.05
CA VAL A 6 -9.74 -14.07 -5.38
C VAL A 6 -9.57 -13.99 -6.90
N LEU A 7 -8.62 -13.20 -7.36
CA LEU A 7 -8.21 -13.18 -8.75
C LEU A 7 -6.94 -14.04 -8.90
N PRO A 8 -6.91 -15.02 -9.83
CA PRO A 8 -5.81 -15.99 -9.94
C PRO A 8 -4.63 -15.44 -10.78
N TYR A 9 -4.24 -14.19 -10.53
CA TYR A 9 -3.19 -13.50 -11.27
C TYR A 9 -2.13 -12.94 -10.32
N ALA A 10 -0.87 -12.97 -10.76
CA ALA A 10 0.14 -12.10 -10.21
C ALA A 10 0.00 -10.70 -10.86
N LEU A 11 0.32 -9.65 -10.12
CA LEU A 11 0.24 -8.27 -10.59
C LEU A 11 1.64 -7.73 -10.84
N TRP A 12 1.78 -6.91 -11.90
CA TRP A 12 3.04 -6.27 -12.27
C TRP A 12 2.81 -5.02 -13.11
N ASP A 13 3.90 -4.35 -13.56
CA ASP A 13 3.85 -3.17 -14.42
C ASP A 13 3.41 -3.49 -15.88
N LYS A 14 3.47 -4.74 -16.27
CA LYS A 14 3.10 -5.23 -17.61
C LYS A 14 2.71 -6.71 -17.58
N GLU A 15 2.02 -7.15 -18.64
CA GLU A 15 1.74 -8.57 -18.85
C GLU A 15 3.01 -9.28 -19.35
N THR A 16 3.52 -10.19 -18.54
CA THR A 16 4.76 -10.93 -18.82
C THR A 16 4.83 -12.22 -18.00
N GLU A 17 5.88 -12.99 -18.18
CA GLU A 17 6.26 -14.09 -17.29
C GLU A 17 7.42 -13.64 -16.41
N LEU A 18 7.29 -13.89 -15.11
CA LEU A 18 8.32 -13.64 -14.11
C LEU A 18 8.70 -14.91 -13.38
N THR A 19 9.92 -14.97 -12.89
CA THR A 19 10.34 -16.00 -11.94
C THR A 19 10.04 -15.54 -10.52
N LEU A 20 9.22 -16.29 -9.79
CA LEU A 20 9.01 -16.11 -8.36
C LEU A 20 9.94 -17.07 -7.61
N ASN A 21 10.80 -16.50 -6.76
CA ASN A 21 11.66 -17.25 -5.87
C ASN A 21 10.87 -17.61 -4.61
N ILE A 22 10.48 -18.87 -4.47
CA ILE A 22 9.86 -19.39 -3.26
C ILE A 22 10.96 -19.66 -2.25
N ASN A 23 10.97 -18.90 -1.17
CA ASN A 23 11.98 -18.98 -0.14
C ASN A 23 11.60 -19.99 0.96
N ASN A 24 12.55 -20.31 1.85
CA ASN A 24 12.31 -21.19 2.99
C ASN A 24 11.15 -20.69 3.87
N SER A 25 11.02 -19.38 4.05
CA SER A 25 9.83 -18.76 4.64
C SER A 25 8.97 -18.17 3.52
N PRO A 26 7.71 -18.63 3.33
CA PRO A 26 6.85 -18.13 2.27
C PRO A 26 6.67 -16.61 2.26
N GLY A 27 6.58 -15.98 3.44
CA GLY A 27 6.45 -14.53 3.58
C GLY A 27 7.69 -13.71 3.21
N THR A 28 8.76 -14.34 2.73
CA THR A 28 9.94 -13.66 2.17
C THR A 28 10.15 -14.00 0.69
N SER A 29 9.19 -14.68 0.06
CA SER A 29 9.25 -15.04 -1.37
C SER A 29 9.07 -13.80 -2.22
N SER A 30 9.88 -13.66 -3.27
CA SER A 30 9.93 -12.46 -4.10
C SER A 30 10.26 -12.78 -5.55
N VAL A 31 9.91 -11.88 -6.46
CA VAL A 31 10.40 -11.89 -7.84
C VAL A 31 11.86 -11.43 -7.92
N PHE A 32 12.35 -10.74 -6.90
CA PHE A 32 13.74 -10.32 -6.78
C PHE A 32 14.58 -11.40 -6.08
N GLU A 33 15.86 -11.44 -6.37
CA GLU A 33 16.81 -12.30 -5.66
C GLU A 33 17.15 -11.71 -4.29
N ALA A 34 17.18 -12.56 -3.26
CA ALA A 34 17.56 -12.14 -1.92
C ALA A 34 19.00 -11.62 -1.87
N ASN A 35 19.23 -10.47 -1.29
CA ASN A 35 20.55 -9.89 -1.07
C ASN A 35 21.25 -10.57 0.11
N MET A 36 21.69 -11.81 -0.09
CA MET A 36 22.29 -12.63 0.97
C MET A 36 23.46 -11.97 1.68
N PRO A 37 24.41 -11.25 0.99
CA PRO A 37 25.49 -10.51 1.67
C PRO A 37 24.99 -9.47 2.67
N PHE A 38 23.85 -8.84 2.39
CA PHE A 38 23.21 -7.92 3.32
C PHE A 38 22.46 -8.66 4.44
N LEU A 39 21.65 -9.65 4.09
CA LEU A 39 20.77 -10.38 5.00
C LEU A 39 21.55 -11.18 6.05
N GLU A 40 22.68 -11.76 5.68
CA GLU A 40 23.52 -12.56 6.58
C GLU A 40 24.16 -11.77 7.72
N GLN A 41 24.08 -10.44 7.69
CA GLN A 41 24.48 -9.58 8.81
C GLN A 41 23.48 -9.66 9.98
N PHE A 42 22.25 -10.13 9.74
CA PHE A 42 21.14 -10.22 10.70
C PHE A 42 20.83 -11.67 11.05
N GLU A 43 20.05 -11.87 12.13
CA GLU A 43 19.54 -13.19 12.51
C GLU A 43 18.55 -13.69 11.44
N ASP A 44 18.37 -15.01 11.37
CA ASP A 44 17.37 -15.70 10.54
C ASP A 44 17.48 -15.46 9.02
N ALA A 45 18.65 -15.10 8.49
CA ALA A 45 18.87 -14.94 7.06
C ALA A 45 18.49 -16.18 6.23
N GLN A 46 18.52 -17.37 6.85
CA GLN A 46 18.19 -18.64 6.19
C GLN A 46 16.75 -18.68 5.67
N ARG A 47 15.85 -17.88 6.22
CA ARG A 47 14.46 -17.75 5.76
C ARG A 47 14.35 -17.23 4.32
N PHE A 48 15.35 -16.47 3.86
CA PHE A 48 15.44 -15.90 2.50
C PHE A 48 16.09 -16.83 1.47
N LYS A 49 16.61 -18.00 1.86
CA LYS A 49 17.15 -18.94 0.89
C LYS A 49 16.08 -19.52 0.01
N VAL A 50 16.33 -19.51 -1.29
CA VAL A 50 15.42 -20.04 -2.30
C VAL A 50 15.31 -21.54 -2.13
N LYS A 51 14.08 -22.03 -1.98
CA LYS A 51 13.71 -23.45 -1.96
C LYS A 51 13.30 -23.94 -3.34
N GLU A 52 12.59 -23.10 -4.09
CA GLU A 52 12.03 -23.42 -5.39
C GLU A 52 11.91 -22.15 -6.23
N LYS A 53 11.97 -22.29 -7.56
CA LYS A 53 11.68 -21.21 -8.51
C LYS A 53 10.50 -21.63 -9.37
N ILE A 54 9.48 -20.78 -9.47
CA ILE A 54 8.31 -21.00 -10.32
C ILE A 54 8.13 -19.86 -11.30
N THR A 55 7.60 -20.17 -12.48
CA THR A 55 7.19 -19.16 -13.45
C THR A 55 5.76 -18.73 -13.18
N ILE A 56 5.52 -17.43 -13.06
CA ILE A 56 4.21 -16.83 -12.88
C ILE A 56 3.89 -15.91 -14.05
N LYS A 57 2.62 -15.88 -14.47
CA LYS A 57 2.11 -14.91 -15.44
C LYS A 57 1.52 -13.72 -14.73
N THR A 58 1.81 -12.53 -15.23
CA THR A 58 1.36 -11.28 -14.64
C THR A 58 0.29 -10.59 -15.47
N LYS A 59 -0.54 -9.79 -14.79
CA LYS A 59 -1.43 -8.81 -15.37
C LYS A 59 -1.17 -7.44 -14.76
N THR A 60 -1.64 -6.39 -15.40
CA THR A 60 -1.66 -5.04 -14.84
C THR A 60 -3.03 -4.74 -14.23
N ILE A 61 -3.06 -3.92 -13.19
CA ILE A 61 -4.32 -3.44 -12.59
C ILE A 61 -5.15 -2.67 -13.63
N ASP A 62 -4.49 -1.80 -14.41
CA ASP A 62 -5.17 -1.06 -15.49
C ASP A 62 -5.74 -1.99 -16.57
N GLY A 63 -5.06 -3.10 -16.88
CA GLY A 63 -5.56 -4.14 -17.78
C GLY A 63 -6.81 -4.83 -17.24
N LEU A 64 -6.79 -5.18 -15.94
CA LEU A 64 -7.94 -5.80 -15.27
C LEU A 64 -9.14 -4.83 -15.18
N ALA A 65 -8.90 -3.55 -14.99
CA ALA A 65 -9.95 -2.53 -15.02
C ALA A 65 -10.55 -2.39 -16.43
N ARG A 66 -9.73 -2.31 -17.46
CA ARG A 66 -10.19 -2.24 -18.86
C ARG A 66 -10.99 -3.47 -19.30
N SER A 67 -10.67 -4.64 -18.76
CA SER A 67 -11.43 -5.89 -19.01
C SER A 67 -12.67 -6.06 -18.12
N ASN A 68 -12.99 -5.11 -17.26
CA ASN A 68 -14.08 -5.16 -16.27
C ASN A 68 -13.92 -6.35 -15.28
N GLU A 69 -12.70 -6.83 -15.06
CA GLU A 69 -12.42 -7.82 -14.02
C GLU A 69 -12.36 -7.18 -12.63
N ILE A 70 -12.04 -5.89 -12.55
CA ILE A 70 -12.19 -5.04 -11.36
C ILE A 70 -12.92 -3.76 -11.77
N ASP A 71 -13.79 -3.27 -10.90
CA ASP A 71 -14.66 -2.10 -11.18
C ASP A 71 -14.42 -0.94 -10.21
N SER A 72 -14.14 -1.21 -8.96
CA SER A 72 -13.95 -0.19 -7.93
C SER A 72 -13.06 -0.71 -6.81
N VAL A 73 -12.15 0.14 -6.36
CA VAL A 73 -11.30 -0.08 -5.18
C VAL A 73 -11.21 1.22 -4.40
N ASP A 74 -11.47 1.19 -3.10
CA ASP A 74 -11.34 2.37 -2.26
C ASP A 74 -9.96 2.45 -1.59
N PHE A 75 -9.47 1.34 -1.05
CA PHE A 75 -8.22 1.27 -0.33
C PHE A 75 -7.42 0.03 -0.75
N VAL A 76 -6.11 0.17 -0.82
CA VAL A 76 -5.21 -0.92 -1.21
C VAL A 76 -4.25 -1.22 -0.05
N LYS A 77 -4.08 -2.50 0.28
CA LYS A 77 -2.96 -2.98 1.08
C LYS A 77 -2.05 -3.83 0.20
N MET A 78 -0.75 -3.54 0.26
CA MET A 78 0.26 -4.19 -0.57
C MET A 78 1.45 -4.63 0.26
N ASP A 79 1.85 -5.90 0.13
CA ASP A 79 2.98 -6.53 0.79
C ASP A 79 3.41 -7.70 -0.11
N VAL A 80 4.26 -7.44 -1.08
CA VAL A 80 4.68 -8.38 -2.12
C VAL A 80 6.20 -8.52 -2.23
N GLN A 81 6.87 -8.08 -1.16
CA GLN A 81 8.31 -8.27 -0.96
C GLN A 81 9.17 -7.66 -2.08
N GLY A 82 9.01 -6.35 -2.30
CA GLY A 82 9.79 -5.52 -3.20
C GLY A 82 9.16 -5.24 -4.56
N GLY A 83 8.03 -5.88 -4.90
CA GLY A 83 7.31 -5.69 -6.17
C GLY A 83 6.28 -4.55 -6.17
N GLU A 84 6.13 -3.84 -5.07
CA GLU A 84 5.08 -2.87 -4.81
C GLU A 84 5.06 -1.75 -5.86
N LEU A 85 6.21 -1.14 -6.14
CA LEU A 85 6.31 -0.07 -7.13
C LEU A 85 5.88 -0.53 -8.53
N ALA A 86 6.26 -1.73 -8.94
CA ALA A 86 5.87 -2.26 -10.26
C ALA A 86 4.35 -2.45 -10.35
N ILE A 87 3.72 -2.94 -9.27
CA ILE A 87 2.26 -3.08 -9.23
C ILE A 87 1.57 -1.71 -9.27
N LEU A 88 2.11 -0.72 -8.53
CA LEU A 88 1.60 0.65 -8.56
C LEU A 88 1.69 1.26 -9.96
N GLN A 89 2.82 1.05 -10.66
CA GLN A 89 3.01 1.49 -12.05
C GLN A 89 2.04 0.81 -13.02
N GLY A 90 1.77 -0.49 -12.84
CA GLY A 90 0.79 -1.24 -13.64
C GLY A 90 -0.67 -0.89 -13.37
N GLY A 91 -0.94 -0.09 -12.36
CA GLY A 91 -2.27 0.38 -11.97
C GLY A 91 -2.37 1.90 -11.84
N GLU A 92 -1.45 2.67 -12.42
CA GLU A 92 -1.36 4.12 -12.23
C GLU A 92 -2.67 4.83 -12.55
N GLU A 93 -3.27 4.56 -13.72
CA GLU A 93 -4.51 5.20 -14.16
C GLU A 93 -5.65 4.83 -13.20
N PHE A 94 -5.82 3.54 -12.94
CA PHE A 94 -6.88 3.06 -12.07
C PHE A 94 -6.75 3.56 -10.63
N PHE A 95 -5.56 3.49 -10.04
CA PHE A 95 -5.34 3.92 -8.67
C PHE A 95 -5.54 5.43 -8.50
N LYS A 96 -5.01 6.23 -9.43
CA LYS A 96 -5.17 7.69 -9.42
C LYS A 96 -6.64 8.10 -9.35
N ASP A 97 -7.50 7.41 -10.08
CA ASP A 97 -8.92 7.75 -10.21
C ASP A 97 -9.80 7.10 -9.14
N ASN A 98 -9.34 6.01 -8.49
CA ASN A 98 -10.20 5.22 -7.63
C ASN A 98 -9.84 5.22 -6.15
N ILE A 99 -8.55 5.26 -5.75
CA ILE A 99 -8.23 5.01 -4.35
C ILE A 99 -8.23 6.27 -3.48
N ILE A 100 -8.73 6.10 -2.26
CA ILE A 100 -8.68 7.12 -1.19
C ILE A 100 -7.42 7.00 -0.36
N GLY A 101 -6.72 5.86 -0.44
CA GLY A 101 -5.50 5.59 0.31
C GLY A 101 -4.87 4.24 -0.01
N LEU A 102 -3.67 4.08 0.51
CA LEU A 102 -2.78 2.94 0.27
C LEU A 102 -1.99 2.64 1.54
N GLU A 103 -1.95 1.38 1.98
CA GLU A 103 -0.95 0.87 2.92
C GLU A 103 0.00 -0.04 2.13
N VAL A 104 1.28 0.28 2.13
CA VAL A 104 2.27 -0.44 1.32
C VAL A 104 3.52 -0.74 2.13
N GLU A 105 4.01 -2.00 2.07
CA GLU A 105 5.34 -2.31 2.61
C GLU A 105 6.40 -1.57 1.79
N VAL A 106 7.34 -0.95 2.48
CA VAL A 106 8.44 -0.20 1.88
C VAL A 106 9.74 -0.53 2.58
N GLU A 107 10.80 -0.66 1.82
CA GLU A 107 12.10 -0.99 2.37
C GLU A 107 13.01 0.23 2.45
N PHE A 108 13.72 0.34 3.58
CA PHE A 108 14.75 1.34 3.84
C PHE A 108 16.16 0.78 3.65
N ALA A 109 16.24 -0.52 3.35
CA ALA A 109 17.49 -1.23 3.15
C ALA A 109 17.32 -2.31 2.08
N PRO A 110 18.37 -2.63 1.30
CA PRO A 110 18.29 -3.51 0.15
C PRO A 110 18.23 -4.98 0.58
N MET A 111 17.03 -5.46 0.96
CA MET A 111 16.80 -6.87 1.31
C MET A 111 16.88 -7.78 0.08
N TYR A 112 16.48 -7.27 -1.08
CA TYR A 112 16.57 -7.95 -2.37
C TYR A 112 17.44 -7.13 -3.33
N ILE A 113 18.00 -7.79 -4.33
CA ILE A 113 18.87 -7.16 -5.32
C ILE A 113 18.00 -6.36 -6.29
N ASN A 114 18.36 -5.10 -6.53
CA ASN A 114 17.65 -4.17 -7.44
C ASN A 114 16.18 -3.88 -7.09
N GLN A 115 15.76 -4.18 -5.85
CA GLN A 115 14.42 -3.76 -5.43
C GLN A 115 14.31 -2.23 -5.31
N PRO A 116 13.14 -1.65 -5.56
CA PRO A 116 12.85 -0.27 -5.19
C PRO A 116 12.93 -0.08 -3.67
N LEU A 117 13.29 1.14 -3.24
CA LEU A 117 13.28 1.51 -1.84
C LEU A 117 12.14 2.50 -1.53
N PHE A 118 11.96 2.83 -0.26
CA PHE A 118 10.95 3.78 0.22
C PHE A 118 10.88 5.06 -0.63
N SER A 119 12.03 5.64 -0.99
CA SER A 119 12.07 6.88 -1.80
C SER A 119 11.38 6.74 -3.14
N ASP A 120 11.52 5.59 -3.80
CA ASP A 120 10.97 5.34 -5.12
C ASP A 120 9.45 5.19 -5.05
N VAL A 121 8.96 4.46 -4.04
CA VAL A 121 7.53 4.28 -3.77
C VAL A 121 6.89 5.60 -3.32
N ASP A 122 7.55 6.36 -2.43
CA ASP A 122 7.06 7.63 -1.91
C ASP A 122 6.90 8.69 -3.01
N ILE A 123 7.91 8.82 -3.88
CA ILE A 123 7.82 9.73 -5.04
C ILE A 123 6.64 9.34 -5.93
N PHE A 124 6.48 8.05 -6.24
CA PHE A 124 5.38 7.59 -7.09
C PHE A 124 4.01 7.84 -6.44
N ALA A 125 3.85 7.48 -5.18
CA ALA A 125 2.58 7.66 -4.46
C ALA A 125 2.16 9.14 -4.40
N ARG A 126 3.11 10.05 -4.15
CA ARG A 126 2.83 11.49 -4.07
C ARG A 126 2.65 12.15 -5.43
N GLU A 127 3.57 11.93 -6.36
CA GLU A 127 3.59 12.67 -7.61
C GLU A 127 2.67 12.08 -8.69
N ARG A 128 2.48 10.77 -8.69
CA ARG A 128 1.66 10.09 -9.70
C ARG A 128 0.24 9.79 -9.23
N LEU A 129 0.08 9.38 -7.96
CA LEU A 129 -1.25 9.03 -7.43
C LEU A 129 -1.92 10.17 -6.65
N GLY A 130 -1.18 11.25 -6.32
CA GLY A 130 -1.70 12.41 -5.58
C GLY A 130 -2.07 12.07 -4.13
N LEU A 131 -1.36 11.15 -3.51
CA LEU A 131 -1.51 10.77 -2.12
C LEU A 131 -0.44 11.45 -1.25
N GLU A 132 -0.69 11.58 0.05
CA GLU A 132 0.28 12.07 1.03
C GLU A 132 0.63 10.99 2.04
N LEU A 133 1.90 10.93 2.46
CA LEU A 133 2.36 10.04 3.53
C LEU A 133 1.79 10.49 4.87
N TRP A 134 1.17 9.57 5.60
CA TRP A 134 0.53 9.83 6.90
C TRP A 134 1.23 9.17 8.07
N ASP A 135 1.66 7.93 7.90
CA ASP A 135 2.35 7.20 8.96
C ASP A 135 3.25 6.12 8.37
N ILE A 136 4.22 5.66 9.18
CA ILE A 136 5.06 4.50 8.87
C ILE A 136 5.17 3.63 10.11
N ARG A 137 4.65 2.42 10.05
CA ARG A 137 4.87 1.38 11.05
C ARG A 137 6.20 0.68 10.80
N LYS A 138 7.24 1.07 11.53
CA LYS A 138 8.63 0.73 11.27
C LYS A 138 9.03 -0.63 11.85
N ALA A 139 9.81 -1.41 11.09
CA ALA A 139 10.44 -2.66 11.51
C ALA A 139 11.96 -2.52 11.60
N TYR A 140 12.50 -3.01 12.71
CA TYR A 140 13.95 -2.88 13.02
C TYR A 140 14.56 -4.24 13.23
N TRP A 141 15.71 -4.49 12.57
CA TRP A 141 16.49 -5.70 12.77
C TRP A 141 17.79 -5.41 13.49
N LYS A 142 18.22 -6.38 14.31
CA LYS A 142 19.50 -6.30 15.03
C LYS A 142 20.55 -7.11 14.31
N TYR A 143 21.75 -6.56 14.21
CA TYR A 143 22.90 -7.30 13.68
C TYR A 143 23.20 -8.53 14.53
N LYS A 144 23.66 -9.62 13.90
CA LYS A 144 24.18 -10.80 14.61
C LYS A 144 25.33 -10.39 15.49
N GLN A 145 25.21 -10.60 16.79
CA GLN A 145 26.30 -10.33 17.72
C GLN A 145 26.21 -11.22 18.96
N LYS A 146 27.38 -11.39 19.62
CA LYS A 146 27.45 -12.13 20.89
C LYS A 146 27.04 -11.20 22.04
N LYS A 147 26.03 -11.59 22.80
CA LYS A 147 25.49 -11.02 24.05
C LYS A 147 25.69 -9.52 24.29
N TYR A 148 24.58 -8.80 24.38
CA TYR A 148 24.54 -7.41 24.86
C TYR A 148 24.00 -7.35 26.28
N LYS A 149 24.51 -6.36 27.05
CA LYS A 149 24.04 -6.10 28.42
C LYS A 149 22.84 -5.12 28.45
N THR A 150 22.53 -4.44 27.35
CA THR A 150 21.50 -3.40 27.26
C THR A 150 20.58 -3.59 26.06
N PRO A 151 19.34 -3.10 26.08
CA PRO A 151 18.46 -3.08 24.92
C PRO A 151 19.09 -2.28 23.76
N LEU A 152 19.07 -2.85 22.55
CA LEU A 152 19.62 -2.21 21.35
C LEU A 152 18.50 -1.78 20.42
N LYS A 153 18.71 -0.65 19.74
CA LYS A 153 17.75 -0.04 18.80
C LYS A 153 17.89 -0.71 17.47
N GLY A 154 18.24 -1.63 16.98
CA GLY A 154 18.24 -2.19 15.63
C GLY A 154 18.35 -1.16 14.48
N ARG A 155 18.64 -1.62 13.31
CA ARG A 155 18.61 -0.85 12.06
C ARG A 155 17.18 -0.86 11.49
N LEU A 156 16.69 0.27 11.01
CA LEU A 156 15.45 0.33 10.24
C LEU A 156 15.66 -0.42 8.92
N ILE A 157 14.80 -1.39 8.64
CA ILE A 157 14.89 -2.25 7.45
C ILE A 157 13.71 -2.01 6.53
N PHE A 158 12.49 -2.12 7.04
CA PHE A 158 11.25 -1.94 6.28
C PHE A 158 10.17 -1.33 7.17
N GLY A 159 9.03 -1.07 6.60
CA GLY A 159 7.84 -0.62 7.33
C GLY A 159 6.62 -0.60 6.43
N ASP A 160 5.44 -0.55 7.04
CA ASP A 160 4.19 -0.31 6.32
C ASP A 160 3.95 1.21 6.28
N ALA A 161 3.98 1.80 5.10
CA ALA A 161 3.72 3.21 4.87
C ALA A 161 2.24 3.41 4.52
N LEU A 162 1.57 4.28 5.25
CA LEU A 162 0.19 4.68 5.01
C LEU A 162 0.16 6.00 4.23
N TYR A 163 -0.50 5.97 3.09
CA TYR A 163 -0.78 7.14 2.27
C TYR A 163 -2.29 7.37 2.20
N LEU A 164 -2.72 8.61 2.30
CA LEU A 164 -4.12 9.00 2.16
C LEU A 164 -4.25 10.17 1.18
N ARG A 165 -5.41 10.30 0.56
CA ARG A 165 -5.73 11.43 -0.30
C ARG A 165 -5.86 12.70 0.54
N PRO A 166 -5.13 13.78 0.18
CA PRO A 166 -5.13 15.01 0.97
C PRO A 166 -6.41 15.82 0.77
N ILE A 167 -6.84 16.49 1.83
CA ILE A 167 -8.04 17.34 1.83
C ILE A 167 -7.93 18.50 0.84
N SER A 168 -6.70 18.97 0.58
CA SER A 168 -6.41 20.09 -0.32
C SER A 168 -6.79 19.80 -1.78
N THR A 169 -6.76 18.55 -2.21
CA THR A 169 -7.10 18.12 -3.57
C THR A 169 -8.41 17.32 -3.64
N LEU A 170 -9.01 17.02 -2.48
CA LEU A 170 -10.13 16.10 -2.37
C LEU A 170 -11.36 16.59 -3.12
N ASP A 171 -11.73 17.86 -2.99
CA ASP A 171 -12.90 18.45 -3.68
C ASP A 171 -12.78 18.32 -5.19
N GLY A 172 -11.66 18.75 -5.76
CA GLY A 172 -11.42 18.65 -7.21
C GLY A 172 -11.43 17.20 -7.71
N TRP A 173 -10.90 16.27 -6.92
CA TRP A 173 -10.90 14.85 -7.26
C TRP A 173 -12.32 14.24 -7.20
N LEU A 174 -13.11 14.55 -6.18
CA LEU A 174 -14.50 14.11 -6.07
C LEU A 174 -15.38 14.67 -7.18
N ALA A 175 -15.13 15.90 -7.62
CA ALA A 175 -15.88 16.56 -8.70
C ALA A 175 -15.67 15.90 -10.07
N THR A 176 -14.69 15.03 -10.24
CA THR A 176 -14.50 14.24 -11.48
C THR A 176 -15.43 13.03 -11.58
N MET A 177 -16.18 12.71 -10.52
CA MET A 177 -17.01 11.51 -10.39
C MET A 177 -18.50 11.83 -10.36
N ASP A 178 -19.33 10.82 -10.65
CA ASP A 178 -20.74 10.89 -10.34
C ASP A 178 -20.95 11.09 -8.83
N LYS A 179 -21.98 11.87 -8.47
CA LYS A 179 -22.24 12.24 -7.07
C LYS A 179 -22.39 11.05 -6.13
N GLU A 180 -22.98 9.95 -6.58
CA GLU A 180 -23.14 8.73 -5.78
C GLU A 180 -21.78 8.06 -5.51
N VAL A 181 -20.90 8.01 -6.52
CA VAL A 181 -19.54 7.47 -6.39
C VAL A 181 -18.73 8.36 -5.46
N ALA A 182 -18.76 9.67 -5.66
CA ALA A 182 -18.06 10.64 -4.81
C ALA A 182 -18.48 10.53 -3.33
N SER A 183 -19.80 10.38 -3.07
CA SER A 183 -20.32 10.13 -1.72
C SER A 183 -19.75 8.85 -1.10
N LYS A 184 -19.68 7.76 -1.85
CA LYS A 184 -19.06 6.51 -1.37
C LYS A 184 -17.57 6.69 -1.07
N LYS A 185 -16.83 7.43 -1.90
CA LYS A 185 -15.40 7.70 -1.70
C LYS A 185 -15.13 8.54 -0.44
N ILE A 186 -15.92 9.60 -0.19
CA ILE A 186 -15.75 10.40 1.01
C ILE A 186 -16.08 9.60 2.28
N HIS A 187 -17.11 8.75 2.26
CA HIS A 187 -17.40 7.83 3.36
C HIS A 187 -16.27 6.82 3.58
N ALA A 188 -15.72 6.26 2.51
CA ALA A 188 -14.61 5.33 2.59
C ALA A 188 -13.37 6.01 3.22
N LEU A 189 -13.05 7.24 2.81
CA LEU A 189 -11.93 8.00 3.36
C LEU A 189 -12.13 8.29 4.85
N VAL A 190 -13.30 8.81 5.25
CA VAL A 190 -13.61 9.07 6.65
C VAL A 190 -13.51 7.79 7.50
N ASN A 191 -14.10 6.69 7.04
CA ASN A 191 -14.04 5.42 7.76
C ASN A 191 -12.60 4.90 7.87
N THR A 192 -11.81 5.01 6.80
CA THR A 192 -10.41 4.58 6.80
C THR A 192 -9.59 5.41 7.80
N THR A 193 -9.74 6.73 7.79
CA THR A 193 -9.03 7.60 8.75
C THR A 193 -9.41 7.29 10.20
N MET A 194 -10.68 6.98 10.46
CA MET A 194 -11.12 6.55 11.80
C MET A 194 -10.51 5.20 12.21
N VAL A 195 -10.45 4.22 11.30
CA VAL A 195 -9.86 2.89 11.56
C VAL A 195 -8.36 3.00 11.88
N TYR A 196 -7.64 3.88 11.19
CA TYR A 196 -6.22 4.15 11.46
C TYR A 196 -5.97 5.11 12.63
N GLY A 197 -7.03 5.67 13.25
CA GLY A 197 -6.95 6.52 14.44
C GLY A 197 -6.74 8.01 14.15
N PHE A 198 -6.83 8.45 12.89
CA PHE A 198 -6.75 9.88 12.49
C PHE A 198 -8.12 10.56 12.59
N LEU A 199 -8.64 10.64 13.82
CA LEU A 199 -9.98 11.16 14.10
C LEU A 199 -10.10 12.66 13.80
N ASP A 200 -9.03 13.42 14.02
CA ASP A 200 -8.93 14.83 13.69
C ASP A 200 -9.06 15.06 12.18
N TYR A 201 -8.45 14.20 11.37
CA TYR A 201 -8.58 14.28 9.91
C TYR A 201 -9.97 13.88 9.43
N ALA A 202 -10.57 12.83 9.99
CA ALA A 202 -11.96 12.50 9.74
C ALA A 202 -12.89 13.67 10.02
N SER A 203 -12.70 14.33 11.17
CA SER A 203 -13.44 15.55 11.56
C SER A 203 -13.18 16.69 10.57
N ALA A 204 -11.92 16.92 10.18
CA ALA A 204 -11.58 17.96 9.22
C ALA A 204 -12.29 17.77 7.89
N ILE A 205 -12.32 16.55 7.33
CA ILE A 205 -13.00 16.22 6.08
C ILE A 205 -14.50 16.56 6.19
N VAL A 206 -15.16 16.09 7.26
CA VAL A 206 -16.60 16.26 7.44
C VAL A 206 -17.00 17.75 7.61
N ASN A 207 -16.10 18.56 8.16
CA ASN A 207 -16.32 19.98 8.38
C ASN A 207 -15.97 20.88 7.17
N THR A 208 -15.47 20.33 6.07
CA THR A 208 -15.23 21.12 4.84
C THR A 208 -16.54 21.65 4.25
N SER A 209 -16.46 22.72 3.48
CA SER A 209 -17.63 23.27 2.77
C SER A 209 -18.18 22.29 1.73
N PHE A 210 -17.32 21.62 0.98
CA PHE A 210 -17.68 20.67 -0.06
C PHE A 210 -18.27 19.37 0.48
N SER A 211 -17.98 18.98 1.72
CA SER A 211 -18.57 17.75 2.29
C SER A 211 -20.09 17.74 2.28
N LYS A 212 -20.72 18.94 2.31
CA LYS A 212 -22.17 19.11 2.27
C LYS A 212 -22.79 18.69 0.92
N ASP A 213 -22.00 18.62 -0.13
CA ASP A 213 -22.45 18.22 -1.44
C ASP A 213 -22.55 16.68 -1.57
N TYR A 214 -21.80 15.96 -0.74
CA TYR A 214 -21.65 14.51 -0.78
C TYR A 214 -22.19 13.78 0.46
N LEU A 215 -22.26 14.45 1.62
CA LEU A 215 -22.76 13.93 2.88
C LEU A 215 -23.96 14.75 3.35
N ASP A 216 -25.06 14.10 3.69
CA ASP A 216 -26.20 14.81 4.29
C ASP A 216 -25.91 15.28 5.73
N LYS A 217 -26.80 16.11 6.27
CA LYS A 217 -26.62 16.66 7.63
C LYS A 217 -26.60 15.57 8.70
N LYS A 218 -27.46 14.54 8.57
CA LYS A 218 -27.59 13.45 9.54
C LYS A 218 -26.32 12.57 9.53
N GLU A 219 -25.79 12.27 8.35
CA GLU A 219 -24.53 11.53 8.18
C GLU A 219 -23.38 12.26 8.83
N ARG A 220 -23.21 13.55 8.55
CA ARG A 220 -22.15 14.37 9.14
C ARG A 220 -22.25 14.45 10.66
N GLU A 221 -23.46 14.68 11.22
CA GLU A 221 -23.70 14.67 12.66
C GLU A 221 -23.41 13.31 13.29
N SER A 222 -23.72 12.20 12.59
CA SER A 222 -23.42 10.85 13.04
C SER A 222 -21.93 10.59 13.12
N ILE A 223 -21.19 10.96 12.08
CA ILE A 223 -19.72 10.81 12.05
C ILE A 223 -19.09 11.63 13.18
N ILE A 224 -19.47 12.90 13.34
CA ILE A 224 -18.93 13.76 14.40
C ILE A 224 -19.21 13.20 15.80
N LYS A 225 -20.34 12.54 16.02
CA LYS A 225 -20.66 11.90 17.31
C LYS A 225 -19.83 10.63 17.58
N CYS A 226 -19.24 10.03 16.56
CA CYS A 226 -18.36 8.85 16.69
C CYS A 226 -16.88 9.24 16.93
N ILE A 227 -16.52 10.50 16.72
CA ILE A 227 -15.19 11.09 16.93
C ILE A 227 -15.14 11.78 18.32
#